data_5535eae34f76fb8958cf5c1fc570d3be
#
_entry.id   5535eae34f76fb8958cf5c1fc570d3be
#
_cell.length_a   1.000
_cell.length_b   1.000
_cell.length_c   1.000
_cell.angle_alpha   90.00
_cell.angle_beta   90.00
_cell.angle_gamma   90.00
#
_symmetry.space_group_name_H-M   'P 1'
#
loop_
_entity.id
_entity.type
_entity.pdbx_description
1 polymer ?
#
loop_
_entity_poly.entity_id
_entity_poly.type
_entity_poly.pdbx_seq_one_letter_code
_entity_poly.pdbx_strand_id
1 'polypeptide(L)'
;MMLTADYHTHTTFSHGKGGPGENIEAAISSGLEEIGIADHSVRHLAYGVRNIERYFGELEKAKRLYEGRIVVKTGIELNLLGLDGSVDLPEGYGFDVTILGVHKAALYKNVKSAWALLFGADRKKITGAYLQAIRKNRIDIIAHPGYAAPVDYGMLGKACSDYGTLFEINARHRGLAAQDIAQAASEGARFVISSDAHVPGDVGGVSFALELAAAAGLTEKQIVNVKS
;
A
#
# COMPACT_ATOMS: atom_id res chain seq x y z
N MET A 1 -9.20 -14.45 -12.74
CA MET A 1 -8.81 -13.02 -12.69
C MET A 1 -7.31 -12.92 -12.98
N MET A 2 -6.89 -11.94 -13.77
CA MET A 2 -5.51 -11.67 -14.14
C MET A 2 -5.15 -10.24 -13.68
N LEU A 3 -3.98 -10.06 -13.06
CA LEU A 3 -3.51 -8.75 -12.60
C LEU A 3 -3.23 -7.84 -13.80
N THR A 4 -3.62 -6.57 -13.71
CA THR A 4 -3.35 -5.55 -14.74
C THR A 4 -2.40 -4.47 -14.24
N ALA A 5 -2.31 -4.26 -12.93
CA ALA A 5 -1.43 -3.27 -12.32
C ALA A 5 -0.91 -3.74 -10.96
N ASP A 6 0.29 -3.32 -10.59
CA ASP A 6 0.89 -3.55 -9.26
C ASP A 6 1.35 -2.21 -8.69
N TYR A 7 0.64 -1.69 -7.67
CA TYR A 7 0.88 -0.33 -7.16
C TYR A 7 1.79 -0.27 -5.93
N HIS A 8 2.20 -1.43 -5.38
CA HIS A 8 3.01 -1.49 -4.17
C HIS A 8 4.30 -2.28 -4.44
N THR A 9 5.33 -1.57 -4.87
CA THR A 9 6.67 -2.13 -5.13
C THR A 9 7.76 -1.23 -4.58
N HIS A 10 8.83 -1.82 -4.06
CA HIS A 10 9.96 -1.14 -3.42
C HIS A 10 11.22 -1.20 -4.26
N THR A 11 12.06 -0.16 -4.13
CA THR A 11 13.32 -0.04 -4.83
C THR A 11 14.50 0.17 -3.88
N THR A 12 15.69 0.35 -4.44
CA THR A 12 16.91 0.70 -3.67
C THR A 12 16.83 2.06 -2.99
N PHE A 13 15.78 2.85 -3.20
CA PHE A 13 15.52 4.07 -2.42
C PHE A 13 15.06 3.79 -0.99
N SER A 14 14.45 2.61 -0.76
CA SER A 14 14.17 2.08 0.57
C SER A 14 14.99 0.81 0.84
N HIS A 15 14.39 -0.38 0.76
CA HIS A 15 15.10 -1.64 0.99
C HIS A 15 14.83 -2.70 -0.09
N GLY A 16 14.32 -2.30 -1.23
CA GLY A 16 14.27 -3.14 -2.42
C GLY A 16 15.66 -3.36 -3.01
N LYS A 17 15.82 -4.39 -3.83
CA LYS A 17 17.10 -4.78 -4.43
C LYS A 17 17.27 -4.31 -5.87
N GLY A 18 16.20 -3.82 -6.51
CA GLY A 18 16.23 -3.26 -7.86
C GLY A 18 15.98 -1.76 -7.87
N GLY A 19 16.46 -1.06 -8.90
CA GLY A 19 16.10 0.33 -9.16
C GLY A 19 14.70 0.45 -9.78
N PRO A 20 14.15 1.69 -9.90
CA PRO A 20 12.83 1.91 -10.51
C PRO A 20 12.72 1.28 -11.91
N GLY A 21 13.75 1.43 -12.76
CA GLY A 21 13.75 0.87 -14.10
C GLY A 21 13.68 -0.66 -14.12
N GLU A 22 14.36 -1.35 -13.19
CA GLU A 22 14.34 -2.81 -13.11
C GLU A 22 12.95 -3.33 -12.70
N ASN A 23 12.26 -2.65 -11.75
CA ASN A 23 10.89 -3.00 -11.39
C ASN A 23 9.92 -2.75 -12.57
N ILE A 24 10.11 -1.64 -13.31
CA ILE A 24 9.28 -1.32 -14.48
C ILE A 24 9.46 -2.36 -15.60
N GLU A 25 10.69 -2.76 -15.93
CA GLU A 25 10.93 -3.80 -16.93
C GLU A 25 10.38 -5.17 -16.49
N ALA A 26 10.42 -5.48 -15.19
CA ALA A 26 9.79 -6.67 -14.64
C ALA A 26 8.25 -6.62 -14.78
N ALA A 27 7.63 -5.48 -14.55
CA ALA A 27 6.19 -5.27 -14.75
C ALA A 27 5.78 -5.47 -16.22
N ILE A 28 6.56 -4.90 -17.17
CA ILE A 28 6.35 -5.11 -18.60
C ILE A 28 6.47 -6.60 -18.95
N SER A 29 7.50 -7.27 -18.45
CA SER A 29 7.74 -8.71 -18.68
C SER A 29 6.64 -9.59 -18.10
N SER A 30 5.98 -9.15 -17.02
CA SER A 30 4.82 -9.79 -16.40
C SER A 30 3.49 -9.45 -17.08
N GLY A 31 3.50 -8.63 -18.15
CA GLY A 31 2.31 -8.23 -18.90
C GLY A 31 1.41 -7.22 -18.18
N LEU A 32 1.94 -6.47 -17.22
CA LEU A 32 1.20 -5.44 -16.52
C LEU A 32 1.02 -4.20 -17.41
N GLU A 33 -0.10 -3.51 -17.25
CA GLU A 33 -0.44 -2.27 -17.93
C GLU A 33 0.02 -1.03 -17.12
N GLU A 34 0.08 -1.17 -15.79
CA GLU A 34 0.53 -0.10 -14.87
C GLU A 34 1.43 -0.66 -13.76
N ILE A 35 2.34 0.18 -13.27
CA ILE A 35 3.15 -0.09 -12.08
C ILE A 35 3.23 1.16 -11.19
N GLY A 36 3.11 0.98 -9.88
CA GLY A 36 3.43 1.97 -8.85
C GLY A 36 4.76 1.66 -8.17
N ILE A 37 5.63 2.65 -8.07
CA ILE A 37 6.83 2.57 -7.25
C ILE A 37 6.55 3.32 -5.95
N ALA A 38 6.48 2.61 -4.81
CA ALA A 38 6.00 3.15 -3.55
C ALA A 38 6.95 2.79 -2.38
N ASP A 39 8.14 3.37 -2.41
CA ASP A 39 9.13 3.18 -1.35
C ASP A 39 8.66 3.76 0.00
N HIS A 40 9.15 3.21 1.11
CA HIS A 40 8.83 3.69 2.46
C HIS A 40 9.18 5.17 2.66
N SER A 41 8.26 5.93 3.23
CA SER A 41 8.42 7.35 3.51
C SER A 41 9.50 7.64 4.55
N VAL A 42 9.83 8.92 4.67
CA VAL A 42 11.01 9.46 5.35
C VAL A 42 11.13 9.12 6.84
N ARG A 43 10.03 8.78 7.52
CA ARG A 43 10.06 8.44 8.96
C ARG A 43 10.16 6.93 9.24
N HIS A 44 10.40 6.10 8.24
CA HIS A 44 10.78 4.72 8.46
C HIS A 44 12.29 4.68 8.81
N LEU A 45 12.63 4.41 10.08
CA LEU A 45 14.00 4.57 10.62
C LEU A 45 15.06 3.74 9.89
N ALA A 46 14.73 2.49 9.55
CA ALA A 46 15.68 1.58 8.89
C ALA A 46 15.71 1.77 7.37
N TYR A 47 14.54 1.98 6.74
CA TYR A 47 14.37 1.80 5.30
C TYR A 47 13.72 3.00 4.59
N GLY A 48 13.44 4.10 5.29
CA GLY A 48 12.81 5.28 4.68
C GLY A 48 13.70 5.96 3.65
N VAL A 49 13.06 6.50 2.62
CA VAL A 49 13.69 7.34 1.61
C VAL A 49 14.47 8.49 2.28
N ARG A 50 15.78 8.57 2.01
CA ARG A 50 16.70 9.55 2.65
C ARG A 50 16.70 10.90 1.96
N ASN A 51 16.44 10.93 0.66
CA ASN A 51 16.38 12.16 -0.14
C ASN A 51 15.12 12.10 -1.00
N ILE A 52 14.07 12.78 -0.52
CA ILE A 52 12.74 12.75 -1.16
C ILE A 52 12.71 13.45 -2.49
N GLU A 53 13.48 14.55 -2.65
CA GLU A 53 13.58 15.29 -3.90
C GLU A 53 14.20 14.41 -5.00
N ARG A 54 15.31 13.74 -4.69
CA ARG A 54 15.95 12.81 -5.62
C ARG A 54 15.02 11.64 -5.96
N TYR A 55 14.36 11.06 -4.95
CA TYR A 55 13.42 9.96 -5.13
C TYR A 55 12.31 10.35 -6.12
N PHE A 56 11.59 11.40 -5.80
CA PHE A 56 10.49 11.88 -6.63
C PHE A 56 10.98 12.25 -8.05
N GLY A 57 12.13 12.92 -8.17
CA GLY A 57 12.72 13.26 -9.45
C GLY A 57 13.08 12.05 -10.32
N GLU A 58 13.63 10.98 -9.73
CA GLU A 58 13.92 9.73 -10.46
C GLU A 58 12.63 9.00 -10.88
N LEU A 59 11.57 9.01 -10.05
CA LEU A 59 10.29 8.44 -10.45
C LEU A 59 9.65 9.22 -11.61
N GLU A 60 9.65 10.56 -11.55
CA GLU A 60 9.16 11.41 -12.64
C GLU A 60 9.96 11.23 -13.95
N LYS A 61 11.26 11.01 -13.85
CA LYS A 61 12.13 10.67 -14.98
C LYS A 61 11.77 9.31 -15.56
N ALA A 62 11.58 8.29 -14.70
CA ALA A 62 11.16 6.96 -15.12
C ALA A 62 9.80 7.00 -15.81
N LYS A 63 8.82 7.73 -15.26
CA LYS A 63 7.49 7.93 -15.83
C LYS A 63 7.57 8.47 -17.28
N ARG A 64 8.42 9.45 -17.53
CA ARG A 64 8.65 9.96 -18.89
C ARG A 64 9.38 8.97 -19.81
N LEU A 65 10.37 8.26 -19.28
CA LEU A 65 11.18 7.31 -20.07
C LEU A 65 10.38 6.13 -20.60
N TYR A 66 9.38 5.70 -19.82
CA TYR A 66 8.54 4.53 -20.14
C TYR A 66 7.18 4.89 -20.73
N GLU A 67 6.96 6.18 -21.03
CA GLU A 67 5.73 6.65 -21.69
C GLU A 67 5.46 5.88 -22.99
N GLY A 68 4.22 5.40 -23.15
CA GLY A 68 3.81 4.55 -24.29
C GLY A 68 4.18 3.07 -24.17
N ARG A 69 4.99 2.66 -23.18
CA ARG A 69 5.31 1.24 -22.93
C ARG A 69 4.49 0.67 -21.76
N ILE A 70 4.38 1.42 -20.68
CA ILE A 70 3.62 1.07 -19.47
C ILE A 70 3.28 2.36 -18.73
N VAL A 71 2.16 2.40 -18.00
CA VAL A 71 1.83 3.52 -17.13
C VAL A 71 2.61 3.40 -15.82
N VAL A 72 3.49 4.36 -15.55
CA VAL A 72 4.26 4.42 -14.29
C VAL A 72 3.59 5.42 -13.35
N LYS A 73 3.26 4.99 -12.15
CA LYS A 73 2.73 5.83 -11.06
C LYS A 73 3.83 6.13 -10.05
N THR A 74 4.05 7.41 -9.77
CA THR A 74 4.89 7.84 -8.65
C THR A 74 4.15 7.56 -7.35
N GLY A 75 4.74 6.81 -6.45
CA GLY A 75 4.11 6.40 -5.19
C GLY A 75 4.96 6.65 -3.97
N ILE A 76 4.35 6.55 -2.80
CA ILE A 76 5.01 6.58 -1.49
C ILE A 76 4.24 5.76 -0.49
N GLU A 77 4.93 4.89 0.27
CA GLU A 77 4.34 4.15 1.38
C GLU A 77 4.57 4.88 2.70
N LEU A 78 3.50 5.47 3.22
CA LEU A 78 3.46 6.28 4.42
C LEU A 78 3.40 5.44 5.69
N ASN A 79 3.89 6.02 6.79
CA ASN A 79 3.74 5.46 8.11
C ASN A 79 2.57 6.13 8.85
N LEU A 80 1.68 5.32 9.46
CA LEU A 80 0.74 5.81 10.45
C LEU A 80 1.51 6.08 11.76
N LEU A 81 1.65 7.35 12.14
CA LEU A 81 2.56 7.79 13.21
C LEU A 81 1.88 8.02 14.54
N GLY A 82 0.57 8.19 14.55
CA GLY A 82 -0.15 8.56 15.77
C GLY A 82 -1.61 8.14 15.75
N LEU A 83 -2.17 8.01 16.97
CA LEU A 83 -3.60 7.70 17.16
C LEU A 83 -4.53 8.82 16.66
N ASP A 84 -3.98 9.99 16.43
CA ASP A 84 -4.68 11.14 15.83
C ASP A 84 -4.67 11.13 14.29
N GLY A 85 -4.15 10.06 13.68
CA GLY A 85 -4.04 9.91 12.24
C GLY A 85 -2.88 10.69 11.60
N SER A 86 -1.89 11.09 12.37
CA SER A 86 -0.67 11.71 11.83
C SER A 86 0.07 10.72 10.92
N VAL A 87 0.52 11.20 9.77
CA VAL A 87 1.30 10.46 8.77
C VAL A 87 2.56 11.25 8.39
N ASP A 88 3.48 10.63 7.66
CA ASP A 88 4.70 11.26 7.17
C ASP A 88 4.66 11.57 5.67
N LEU A 89 3.52 12.08 5.19
CA LEU A 89 3.37 12.53 3.81
C LEU A 89 4.33 13.71 3.54
N PRO A 90 5.26 13.58 2.59
CA PRO A 90 6.17 14.68 2.25
C PRO A 90 5.41 15.83 1.59
N GLU A 91 5.61 17.05 2.10
CA GLU A 91 4.98 18.27 1.55
C GLU A 91 5.64 18.67 0.23
N GLY A 92 4.84 19.25 -0.66
CA GLY A 92 5.32 19.79 -1.94
C GLY A 92 5.51 18.78 -3.07
N TYR A 93 5.15 17.50 -2.85
CA TYR A 93 5.26 16.44 -3.86
C TYR A 93 3.87 15.87 -4.19
N GLY A 94 3.55 15.81 -5.49
CA GLY A 94 2.28 15.29 -6.01
C GLY A 94 2.38 13.82 -6.40
N PHE A 95 2.51 12.90 -5.43
CA PHE A 95 2.51 11.46 -5.72
C PHE A 95 1.19 11.02 -6.36
N ASP A 96 1.28 10.16 -7.40
CA ASP A 96 0.11 9.57 -8.05
C ASP A 96 -0.62 8.60 -7.13
N VAL A 97 0.14 7.86 -6.27
CA VAL A 97 -0.38 6.86 -5.33
C VAL A 97 0.22 7.07 -3.94
N THR A 98 -0.63 7.20 -2.95
CA THR A 98 -0.26 7.24 -1.53
C THR A 98 -0.78 6.00 -0.81
N ILE A 99 0.13 5.23 -0.24
CA ILE A 99 -0.15 3.98 0.49
C ILE A 99 0.08 4.23 1.97
N LEU A 100 -0.75 3.71 2.86
CA LEU A 100 -0.62 3.91 4.31
C LEU A 100 -0.57 2.59 5.06
N GLY A 101 0.52 2.37 5.81
CA GLY A 101 0.68 1.21 6.67
C GLY A 101 1.13 1.55 8.09
N VAL A 102 1.13 0.54 8.98
CA VAL A 102 1.81 0.58 10.28
C VAL A 102 3.10 -0.23 10.15
N HIS A 103 4.24 0.36 10.49
CA HIS A 103 5.55 -0.27 10.40
C HIS A 103 6.27 -0.24 11.74
N LYS A 104 6.84 -1.39 12.15
CA LYS A 104 7.52 -1.55 13.45
C LYS A 104 8.68 -0.57 13.66
N ALA A 105 9.36 -0.19 12.58
CA ALA A 105 10.50 0.72 12.62
C ALA A 105 10.15 2.17 12.24
N ALA A 106 8.90 2.60 12.38
CA ALA A 106 8.52 3.99 12.14
C ALA A 106 8.92 4.90 13.32
N LEU A 107 9.32 6.13 13.00
CA LEU A 107 9.51 7.19 14.00
C LEU A 107 8.15 7.78 14.39
N TYR A 108 7.50 7.15 15.34
CA TYR A 108 6.18 7.53 15.82
C TYR A 108 6.14 8.93 16.42
N LYS A 109 4.96 9.55 16.43
CA LYS A 109 4.73 10.89 16.99
C LYS A 109 5.16 11.00 18.46
N ASN A 110 4.92 9.96 19.24
CA ASN A 110 5.32 9.86 20.66
C ASN A 110 5.26 8.40 21.14
N VAL A 111 5.82 8.14 22.33
CA VAL A 111 5.90 6.81 22.95
C VAL A 111 4.50 6.18 23.13
N LYS A 112 3.48 6.96 23.50
CA LYS A 112 2.11 6.47 23.65
C LYS A 112 1.53 5.95 22.32
N SER A 113 1.79 6.66 21.23
CA SER A 113 1.38 6.24 19.88
C SER A 113 2.14 4.98 19.44
N ALA A 114 3.45 4.93 19.64
CA ALA A 114 4.27 3.75 19.36
C ALA A 114 3.74 2.52 20.12
N TRP A 115 3.55 2.65 21.43
CA TRP A 115 3.01 1.56 22.25
C TRP A 115 1.63 1.08 21.77
N ALA A 116 0.72 2.02 21.51
CA ALA A 116 -0.65 1.67 21.11
C ALA A 116 -0.71 1.01 19.73
N LEU A 117 0.10 1.46 18.77
CA LEU A 117 0.11 0.94 17.39
C LEU A 117 0.88 -0.38 17.27
N LEU A 118 1.93 -0.59 18.09
CA LEU A 118 2.77 -1.79 18.00
C LEU A 118 2.35 -2.92 18.94
N PHE A 119 1.81 -2.57 20.09
CA PHE A 119 1.52 -3.53 21.16
C PHE A 119 0.06 -3.46 21.66
N GLY A 120 -0.72 -2.50 21.16
CA GLY A 120 -2.13 -2.36 21.53
C GLY A 120 -2.98 -3.47 20.92
N ALA A 121 -3.92 -3.99 21.71
CA ALA A 121 -4.89 -4.99 21.27
C ALA A 121 -6.26 -4.37 20.93
N ASP A 122 -6.46 -3.07 21.14
CA ASP A 122 -7.72 -2.37 20.87
C ASP A 122 -7.86 -2.08 19.37
N ARG A 123 -8.48 -3.01 18.66
CA ARG A 123 -8.74 -2.93 17.22
C ARG A 123 -9.47 -1.65 16.84
N LYS A 124 -10.52 -1.25 17.58
CA LYS A 124 -11.32 -0.05 17.27
C LYS A 124 -10.51 1.22 17.40
N LYS A 125 -9.66 1.31 18.40
CA LYS A 125 -8.78 2.46 18.62
C LYS A 125 -7.73 2.59 17.51
N ILE A 126 -7.11 1.48 17.11
CA ILE A 126 -6.12 1.44 16.02
C ILE A 126 -6.81 1.77 14.69
N THR A 127 -7.96 1.17 14.41
CA THR A 127 -8.75 1.49 13.22
C THR A 127 -9.17 2.96 13.21
N GLY A 128 -9.55 3.51 14.37
CA GLY A 128 -9.84 4.95 14.51
C GLY A 128 -8.69 5.85 14.07
N ALA A 129 -7.42 5.43 14.28
CA ALA A 129 -6.26 6.18 13.80
C ALA A 129 -6.17 6.16 12.26
N TYR A 130 -6.43 5.03 11.61
CA TYR A 130 -6.53 4.96 10.15
C TYR A 130 -7.65 5.86 9.61
N LEU A 131 -8.83 5.85 10.24
CA LEU A 131 -9.94 6.72 9.85
C LEU A 131 -9.55 8.20 9.93
N GLN A 132 -8.84 8.59 10.99
CA GLN A 132 -8.36 9.97 11.12
C GLN A 132 -7.34 10.32 10.03
N ALA A 133 -6.46 9.38 9.65
CA ALA A 133 -5.49 9.58 8.58
C ALA A 133 -6.18 9.77 7.22
N ILE A 134 -7.12 8.89 6.86
CA ILE A 134 -7.92 8.95 5.63
C ILE A 134 -8.70 10.27 5.53
N ARG A 135 -9.29 10.73 6.64
CA ARG A 135 -10.06 11.97 6.67
C ARG A 135 -9.23 13.23 6.48
N LYS A 136 -7.97 13.22 6.89
CA LYS A 136 -7.08 14.40 6.90
C LYS A 136 -6.17 14.46 5.69
N ASN A 137 -5.94 13.34 5.03
CA ASN A 137 -4.99 13.22 3.95
C ASN A 137 -5.61 12.46 2.78
N ARG A 138 -5.11 12.68 1.57
CA ARG A 138 -5.38 11.78 0.46
C ARG A 138 -4.60 10.49 0.70
N ILE A 139 -5.30 9.41 1.00
CA ILE A 139 -4.77 8.05 1.12
C ILE A 139 -5.46 7.17 0.09
N ASP A 140 -4.72 6.71 -0.90
CA ASP A 140 -5.28 5.92 -1.99
C ASP A 140 -5.42 4.44 -1.61
N ILE A 141 -4.47 3.90 -0.81
CA ILE A 141 -4.43 2.47 -0.43
C ILE A 141 -4.11 2.32 1.06
N ILE A 142 -4.81 1.45 1.78
CA ILE A 142 -4.39 0.94 3.08
C ILE A 142 -3.60 -0.35 2.87
N ALA A 143 -2.30 -0.29 3.16
CA ALA A 143 -1.36 -1.40 3.01
C ALA A 143 -1.56 -2.49 4.06
N HIS A 144 -1.47 -3.76 3.63
CA HIS A 144 -1.40 -4.97 4.49
C HIS A 144 -2.15 -4.81 5.84
N PRO A 145 -3.46 -4.44 5.82
CA PRO A 145 -4.22 -4.16 7.03
C PRO A 145 -4.26 -5.37 7.96
N GLY A 146 -4.01 -5.12 9.25
CA GLY A 146 -3.95 -6.17 10.26
C GLY A 146 -2.60 -6.86 10.44
N TYR A 147 -1.59 -6.59 9.57
CA TYR A 147 -0.28 -7.25 9.64
C TYR A 147 0.55 -6.79 10.86
N ALA A 148 0.82 -5.51 10.99
CA ALA A 148 1.66 -5.00 12.08
C ALA A 148 0.84 -4.54 13.30
N ALA A 149 -0.42 -4.22 13.11
CA ALA A 149 -1.33 -3.78 14.16
C ALA A 149 -2.75 -4.30 13.89
N PRO A 150 -3.47 -4.83 14.91
CA PRO A 150 -4.79 -5.40 14.71
C PRO A 150 -5.81 -4.30 14.36
N VAL A 151 -6.70 -4.59 13.41
CA VAL A 151 -7.76 -3.68 12.99
C VAL A 151 -9.14 -4.32 13.07
N ASP A 152 -10.18 -3.51 13.12
CA ASP A 152 -11.56 -3.91 12.90
C ASP A 152 -11.83 -3.79 11.40
N TYR A 153 -11.93 -4.92 10.71
CA TYR A 153 -12.02 -4.98 9.25
C TYR A 153 -13.31 -4.41 8.70
N GLY A 154 -14.44 -4.55 9.41
CA GLY A 154 -15.70 -3.92 9.02
C GLY A 154 -15.61 -2.40 9.12
N MET A 155 -15.15 -1.89 10.26
CA MET A 155 -14.97 -0.44 10.46
C MET A 155 -13.99 0.17 9.45
N LEU A 156 -12.88 -0.53 9.15
CA LEU A 156 -11.90 -0.08 8.16
C LEU A 156 -12.47 -0.15 6.74
N GLY A 157 -13.17 -1.24 6.40
CA GLY A 157 -13.84 -1.42 5.11
C GLY A 157 -14.86 -0.32 4.84
N LYS A 158 -15.68 0.02 5.84
CA LYS A 158 -16.63 1.15 5.77
C LYS A 158 -15.91 2.47 5.49
N ALA A 159 -14.80 2.75 6.19
CA ALA A 159 -14.02 3.95 5.97
C ALA A 159 -13.42 3.98 4.55
N CYS A 160 -12.88 2.87 4.08
CA CYS A 160 -12.38 2.76 2.71
C CYS A 160 -13.47 3.07 1.69
N SER A 161 -14.68 2.52 1.89
CA SER A 161 -15.85 2.79 1.04
C SER A 161 -16.25 4.26 1.04
N ASP A 162 -16.37 4.88 2.23
CA ASP A 162 -16.85 6.26 2.40
C ASP A 162 -15.90 7.30 1.80
N TYR A 163 -14.59 7.03 1.78
CA TYR A 163 -13.57 7.96 1.33
C TYR A 163 -12.90 7.59 -0.02
N GLY A 164 -13.30 6.48 -0.63
CA GLY A 164 -12.74 6.02 -1.91
C GLY A 164 -11.32 5.47 -1.78
N THR A 165 -10.87 5.15 -0.56
CA THR A 165 -9.59 4.49 -0.28
C THR A 165 -9.70 3.01 -0.59
N LEU A 166 -8.67 2.40 -1.18
CA LEU A 166 -8.63 0.98 -1.49
C LEU A 166 -8.11 0.16 -0.32
N PHE A 167 -8.72 -1.01 -0.10
CA PHE A 167 -8.26 -1.99 0.87
C PHE A 167 -7.32 -2.98 0.19
N GLU A 168 -6.08 -3.08 0.63
CA GLU A 168 -5.08 -3.94 0.00
C GLU A 168 -5.24 -5.40 0.41
N ILE A 169 -5.17 -6.29 -0.59
CA ILE A 169 -4.90 -7.72 -0.42
C ILE A 169 -3.45 -7.95 -0.83
N ASN A 170 -2.57 -7.99 0.17
CA ASN A 170 -1.13 -8.03 -0.01
C ASN A 170 -0.65 -9.47 -0.20
N ALA A 171 0.17 -9.72 -1.24
CA ALA A 171 0.66 -11.07 -1.52
C ALA A 171 1.83 -11.49 -0.63
N ARG A 172 2.62 -10.53 -0.14
CA ARG A 172 3.80 -10.77 0.71
C ARG A 172 3.43 -11.00 2.17
N HIS A 173 2.54 -10.18 2.73
CA HIS A 173 2.15 -10.21 4.14
C HIS A 173 0.90 -11.06 4.37
N ARG A 174 1.10 -12.32 4.78
CA ARG A 174 0.07 -13.36 4.90
C ARG A 174 -0.70 -13.30 6.23
N GLY A 175 -1.08 -12.12 6.70
CA GLY A 175 -1.82 -11.95 7.95
C GLY A 175 -3.34 -11.82 7.80
N LEU A 176 -3.82 -11.63 6.58
CA LEU A 176 -5.22 -11.41 6.25
C LEU A 176 -5.90 -12.75 5.93
N ALA A 177 -7.10 -12.99 6.46
CA ALA A 177 -7.91 -14.16 6.15
C ALA A 177 -9.08 -13.83 5.20
N ALA A 178 -9.61 -14.82 4.50
CA ALA A 178 -10.74 -14.62 3.59
C ALA A 178 -11.97 -14.01 4.29
N GLN A 179 -12.23 -14.40 5.53
CA GLN A 179 -13.31 -13.83 6.33
C GLN A 179 -13.12 -12.34 6.66
N ASP A 180 -11.89 -11.89 6.84
CA ASP A 180 -11.57 -10.48 7.11
C ASP A 180 -11.85 -9.63 5.86
N ILE A 181 -11.47 -10.15 4.68
CA ILE A 181 -11.78 -9.54 3.39
C ILE A 181 -13.30 -9.48 3.15
N ALA A 182 -14.00 -10.59 3.40
CA ALA A 182 -15.45 -10.66 3.27
C ALA A 182 -16.16 -9.67 4.20
N GLN A 183 -15.64 -9.48 5.42
CA GLN A 183 -16.15 -8.47 6.35
C GLN A 183 -15.97 -7.04 5.83
N ALA A 184 -14.77 -6.70 5.30
CA ALA A 184 -14.55 -5.39 4.68
C ALA A 184 -15.42 -5.19 3.42
N ALA A 185 -15.59 -6.24 2.61
CA ALA A 185 -16.40 -6.22 1.41
C ALA A 185 -17.89 -5.99 1.70
N SER A 186 -18.43 -6.56 2.80
CA SER A 186 -19.82 -6.35 3.22
C SER A 186 -20.14 -4.89 3.58
N GLU A 187 -19.12 -4.09 3.88
CA GLU A 187 -19.21 -2.65 4.15
C GLU A 187 -18.98 -1.79 2.90
N GLY A 188 -18.86 -2.41 1.71
CA GLY A 188 -18.70 -1.71 0.44
C GLY A 188 -17.26 -1.34 0.08
N ALA A 189 -16.26 -1.88 0.77
CA ALA A 189 -14.87 -1.66 0.41
C ALA A 189 -14.57 -2.12 -1.02
N ARG A 190 -13.75 -1.37 -1.74
CA ARG A 190 -13.09 -1.78 -2.97
C ARG A 190 -11.66 -2.19 -2.68
N PHE A 191 -11.15 -3.13 -3.45
CA PHE A 191 -9.88 -3.78 -3.19
C PHE A 191 -8.84 -3.50 -4.27
N VAL A 192 -7.59 -3.58 -3.88
CA VAL A 192 -6.42 -3.63 -4.76
C VAL A 192 -5.58 -4.83 -4.36
N ILE A 193 -5.03 -5.54 -5.32
CA ILE A 193 -4.08 -6.64 -5.10
C ILE A 193 -2.68 -6.13 -5.41
N SER A 194 -1.73 -6.34 -4.50
CA SER A 194 -0.35 -5.88 -4.67
C SER A 194 0.65 -6.96 -4.29
N SER A 195 1.80 -6.96 -4.96
CA SER A 195 2.90 -7.89 -4.66
C SER A 195 3.68 -7.49 -3.40
N ASP A 196 3.82 -6.19 -3.15
CA ASP A 196 4.76 -5.64 -2.16
C ASP A 196 6.19 -6.12 -2.46
N ALA A 197 6.53 -6.06 -3.76
CA ALA A 197 7.78 -6.59 -4.29
C ALA A 197 8.99 -5.82 -3.76
N HIS A 198 10.00 -6.57 -3.30
CA HIS A 198 11.28 -6.04 -2.81
C HIS A 198 12.45 -6.47 -3.71
N VAL A 199 12.16 -7.30 -4.70
CA VAL A 199 13.08 -7.63 -5.79
C VAL A 199 12.31 -7.58 -7.10
N PRO A 200 12.93 -7.20 -8.23
CA PRO A 200 12.21 -7.07 -9.51
C PRO A 200 11.45 -8.34 -9.92
N GLY A 201 12.00 -9.53 -9.63
CA GLY A 201 11.37 -10.81 -9.96
C GLY A 201 10.07 -11.12 -9.22
N ASP A 202 9.74 -10.37 -8.15
CA ASP A 202 8.49 -10.52 -7.39
C ASP A 202 7.38 -9.59 -7.89
N VAL A 203 7.67 -8.63 -8.79
CA VAL A 203 6.69 -7.70 -9.34
C VAL A 203 5.61 -8.46 -10.09
N GLY A 204 4.34 -8.23 -9.73
CA GLY A 204 3.20 -8.97 -10.26
C GLY A 204 3.02 -10.38 -9.68
N GLY A 205 3.85 -10.80 -8.72
CA GLY A 205 3.80 -12.10 -8.05
C GLY A 205 2.67 -12.19 -7.03
N VAL A 206 1.42 -12.26 -7.48
CA VAL A 206 0.21 -12.10 -6.62
C VAL A 206 -0.69 -13.34 -6.54
N SER A 207 -0.23 -14.52 -6.94
CA SER A 207 -1.06 -15.73 -6.98
C SER A 207 -1.78 -16.00 -5.65
N PHE A 208 -1.06 -15.90 -4.53
CA PHE A 208 -1.66 -16.07 -3.19
C PHE A 208 -2.78 -15.05 -2.91
N ALA A 209 -2.59 -13.78 -3.27
CA ALA A 209 -3.59 -12.74 -3.04
C ALA A 209 -4.83 -12.93 -3.92
N LEU A 210 -4.66 -13.39 -5.16
CA LEU A 210 -5.77 -13.76 -6.06
C LEU A 210 -6.58 -14.94 -5.52
N GLU A 211 -5.90 -15.99 -5.03
CA GLU A 211 -6.54 -17.14 -4.39
C GLU A 211 -7.33 -16.72 -3.14
N LEU A 212 -6.73 -15.85 -2.32
CA LEU A 212 -7.36 -15.34 -1.10
C LEU A 212 -8.59 -14.47 -1.41
N ALA A 213 -8.52 -13.62 -2.43
CA ALA A 213 -9.64 -12.81 -2.92
C ALA A 213 -10.79 -13.70 -3.43
N ALA A 214 -10.48 -14.75 -4.18
CA ALA A 214 -11.46 -15.73 -4.64
C ALA A 214 -12.09 -16.50 -3.47
N ALA A 215 -11.30 -16.93 -2.49
CA ALA A 215 -11.79 -17.60 -1.28
C ALA A 215 -12.69 -16.69 -0.42
N ALA A 216 -12.48 -15.36 -0.47
CA ALA A 216 -13.35 -14.37 0.16
C ALA A 216 -14.65 -14.08 -0.64
N GLY A 217 -14.81 -14.69 -1.81
CA GLY A 217 -15.97 -14.48 -2.67
C GLY A 217 -15.96 -13.16 -3.45
N LEU A 218 -14.79 -12.51 -3.58
CA LEU A 218 -14.70 -11.27 -4.34
C LEU A 218 -14.83 -11.52 -5.85
N THR A 219 -15.49 -10.58 -6.51
CA THR A 219 -15.60 -10.50 -7.98
C THR A 219 -14.60 -9.47 -8.53
N GLU A 220 -14.29 -9.55 -9.81
CA GLU A 220 -13.46 -8.55 -10.50
C GLU A 220 -13.96 -7.11 -10.36
N LYS A 221 -15.29 -6.90 -10.23
CA LYS A 221 -15.88 -5.57 -10.06
C LYS A 221 -15.48 -4.89 -8.74
N GLN A 222 -15.09 -5.69 -7.75
CA GLN A 222 -14.68 -5.21 -6.43
C GLN A 222 -13.16 -4.97 -6.33
N ILE A 223 -12.38 -5.47 -7.29
CA ILE A 223 -10.91 -5.36 -7.33
C ILE A 223 -10.51 -4.47 -8.51
N VAL A 224 -9.84 -3.36 -8.23
CA VAL A 224 -9.63 -2.30 -9.24
C VAL A 224 -8.57 -2.60 -10.29
N ASN A 225 -7.66 -3.54 -10.00
CA ASN A 225 -6.49 -3.82 -10.83
C ASN A 225 -6.42 -5.27 -11.33
N VAL A 226 -7.58 -5.87 -11.58
CA VAL A 226 -7.68 -7.18 -12.24
C VAL A 226 -8.68 -7.14 -13.40
N LYS A 227 -8.54 -8.11 -14.31
CA LYS A 227 -9.49 -8.38 -15.40
C LYS A 227 -9.72 -9.88 -15.55
N SER A 228 -10.82 -10.24 -16.24
CA SER A 228 -11.18 -11.63 -16.60
C SER A 228 -10.21 -12.25 -17.58
#